data_51a16c63e7aeced68aebc3522ece131c
#
_entry.id   51a16c63e7aeced68aebc3522ece131c
#
_cell.length_a   1.000
_cell.length_b   1.000
_cell.length_c   1.000
_cell.angle_alpha   90.00
_cell.angle_beta   90.00
_cell.angle_gamma   90.00
#
_symmetry.space_group_name_H-M   'P 1'
#
loop_
_entity.id
_entity.type
_entity.pdbx_description
1 polymer ?
#
loop_
_entity_poly.entity_id
_entity_poly.type
_entity_poly.pdbx_seq_one_letter_code
_entity_poly.pdbx_strand_id
1 'polypeptide(L)'
;RKENAYVFDFDPARSLTVFEEYANDLYSGTACGGGDSNSRKQNVRRLLNFFPVIGEDEDGEMVELDAEQVLSIPRKIHSREVVRRGFMCDFLFQNISNIFRAPAEVIETLQQLEPYKAPKEDLGVKAGTADDLDLDENGEVSIPDEQVIGKSKDLFGDKVYGDIDHELNSVIESIVSTKPQDPAENLLADLQKAIGASVAEPLVEAAKQDYGSDMKASQQKKVERKIKADVNNRINREYGDYTIEKNRIERDRAQALENAETQAEEEQINQAHDERIEAARLSLIDNLKQSRSEMVQSAGETVVREIETAKKEAQKNSIEDGIRDHLRGFSRTIPSFLMAYGDENTTLDSFDSIIPDYVFKDVTSITVDQFRLLRDGGDVTNRVTGEKEHFDGHLFDPVVFNDSVLEFIHLRSKLANYFDESHKEDIFDYVPPQKTNQIFTPRKVVVEMVDMLEQENPGCFDDPTHTFADLYMKSGMYITEIIKRLYNSEAMRRYFPDDHIRLAHILEHQVYGIAPTEIIYQIATHYILGYNNELGKDLHTHFAMADTAQLAKEGKLVEFVDKAFE
;
A
#
# COMPACT_ATOMS: atom_id res chain seq x y z
N ARG A 1 -34.85 -20.34 -17.38
CA ARG A 1 -33.70 -20.43 -16.46
C ARG A 1 -32.47 -19.86 -17.20
N LYS A 2 -31.72 -18.94 -16.61
CA LYS A 2 -30.41 -18.57 -17.15
C LYS A 2 -29.47 -19.73 -16.84
N GLU A 3 -28.78 -20.23 -17.85
CA GLU A 3 -27.85 -21.36 -17.71
C GLU A 3 -26.47 -20.90 -17.22
N ASN A 4 -26.05 -19.69 -17.59
CA ASN A 4 -24.75 -19.13 -17.21
C ASN A 4 -24.89 -17.66 -16.79
N ALA A 5 -24.00 -17.22 -15.91
CA ALA A 5 -23.76 -15.82 -15.55
C ALA A 5 -22.28 -15.51 -15.77
N TYR A 6 -22.00 -14.39 -16.43
CA TYR A 6 -20.62 -13.94 -16.72
C TYR A 6 -20.34 -12.66 -15.95
N VAL A 7 -19.13 -12.57 -15.39
CA VAL A 7 -18.57 -11.35 -14.79
C VAL A 7 -17.42 -10.92 -15.69
N PHE A 8 -17.46 -9.67 -16.12
CA PHE A 8 -16.37 -9.04 -16.88
C PHE A 8 -15.64 -8.07 -15.97
N ASP A 9 -14.33 -8.19 -15.91
CA ASP A 9 -13.47 -7.27 -15.19
C ASP A 9 -12.35 -6.77 -16.12
N PHE A 10 -12.03 -5.48 -16.01
CA PHE A 10 -11.02 -4.81 -16.83
C PHE A 10 -9.70 -4.59 -16.07
N ASP A 11 -9.60 -5.11 -14.83
CA ASP A 11 -8.36 -5.13 -14.05
C ASP A 11 -7.99 -6.58 -13.72
N PRO A 12 -7.35 -7.31 -14.66
CA PRO A 12 -7.04 -8.72 -14.50
C PRO A 12 -6.09 -9.00 -13.34
N ALA A 13 -5.16 -8.08 -13.02
CA ALA A 13 -4.25 -8.25 -11.89
C ALA A 13 -5.03 -8.33 -10.57
N ARG A 14 -5.91 -7.38 -10.34
CA ARG A 14 -6.75 -7.32 -9.14
C ARG A 14 -7.71 -8.51 -9.05
N SER A 15 -8.42 -8.80 -10.14
CA SER A 15 -9.41 -9.87 -10.14
C SER A 15 -8.79 -11.23 -9.89
N LEU A 16 -7.66 -11.53 -10.53
CA LEU A 16 -6.97 -12.80 -10.35
C LEU A 16 -6.28 -12.92 -8.99
N THR A 17 -5.78 -11.81 -8.42
CA THR A 17 -5.28 -11.80 -7.03
C THR A 17 -6.41 -12.11 -6.04
N VAL A 18 -7.58 -11.45 -6.17
CA VAL A 18 -8.74 -11.75 -5.33
C VAL A 18 -9.23 -13.19 -5.51
N PHE A 19 -9.16 -13.71 -6.74
CA PHE A 19 -9.49 -15.10 -7.02
C PHE A 19 -8.55 -16.09 -6.33
N GLU A 20 -7.24 -15.81 -6.36
CA GLU A 20 -6.22 -16.60 -5.66
C GLU A 20 -6.43 -16.55 -4.14
N GLU A 21 -6.59 -15.37 -3.57
CA GLU A 21 -6.83 -15.19 -2.13
C GLU A 21 -8.09 -15.92 -1.69
N TYR A 22 -9.19 -15.74 -2.40
CA TYR A 22 -10.44 -16.43 -2.10
C TYR A 22 -10.31 -17.96 -2.18
N ALA A 23 -9.60 -18.48 -3.21
CA ALA A 23 -9.37 -19.93 -3.33
C ALA A 23 -8.59 -20.48 -2.13
N ASN A 24 -7.66 -19.70 -1.58
CA ASN A 24 -6.83 -20.12 -0.45
C ASN A 24 -7.52 -19.92 0.90
N ASP A 25 -8.35 -18.89 1.06
CA ASP A 25 -9.12 -18.63 2.29
C ASP A 25 -10.22 -19.65 2.55
N LEU A 26 -10.64 -20.41 1.53
CA LEU A 26 -11.58 -21.53 1.69
C LEU A 26 -10.99 -22.70 2.52
N TYR A 27 -9.67 -22.71 2.76
CA TYR A 27 -8.98 -23.79 3.46
C TYR A 27 -8.12 -23.25 4.59
N SER A 28 -8.36 -23.70 5.82
CA SER A 28 -7.67 -23.21 7.02
C SER A 28 -6.14 -23.33 6.99
N GLY A 29 -5.60 -24.27 6.21
CA GLY A 29 -4.14 -24.46 6.08
C GLY A 29 -3.45 -23.47 5.13
N THR A 30 -4.21 -22.72 4.33
CA THR A 30 -3.71 -21.75 3.34
C THR A 30 -4.33 -20.36 3.49
N ALA A 31 -5.25 -20.19 4.43
CA ALA A 31 -5.87 -18.90 4.72
C ALA A 31 -4.86 -17.87 5.21
N CYS A 32 -5.13 -16.60 4.97
CA CYS A 32 -4.29 -15.45 5.39
C CYS A 32 -2.82 -15.56 4.92
N GLY A 33 -2.59 -16.11 3.73
CA GLY A 33 -1.25 -16.24 3.15
C GLY A 33 -0.45 -17.46 3.59
N GLY A 34 -1.04 -18.35 4.42
CA GLY A 34 -0.40 -19.60 4.86
C GLY A 34 -0.26 -20.67 3.76
N GLY A 35 0.43 -21.76 4.10
CA GLY A 35 0.60 -22.92 3.24
C GLY A 35 1.73 -22.81 2.21
N ASP A 36 2.09 -23.94 1.61
CA ASP A 36 3.10 -24.01 0.55
C ASP A 36 2.51 -23.71 -0.83
N SER A 37 3.37 -23.35 -1.78
CA SER A 37 2.99 -22.99 -3.16
C SER A 37 2.17 -24.07 -3.90
N ASN A 38 2.44 -25.35 -3.63
CA ASN A 38 1.72 -26.45 -4.28
C ASN A 38 0.29 -26.55 -3.74
N SER A 39 0.12 -26.43 -2.42
CA SER A 39 -1.21 -26.42 -1.80
C SER A 39 -2.04 -25.24 -2.28
N ARG A 40 -1.46 -24.03 -2.35
CA ARG A 40 -2.11 -22.84 -2.88
C ARG A 40 -2.51 -23.02 -4.35
N LYS A 41 -1.62 -23.53 -5.20
CA LYS A 41 -1.90 -23.84 -6.61
C LYS A 41 -3.04 -24.88 -6.77
N GLN A 42 -3.08 -25.89 -5.89
CA GLN A 42 -4.18 -26.88 -5.91
C GLN A 42 -5.53 -26.27 -5.54
N ASN A 43 -5.56 -25.33 -4.59
CA ASN A 43 -6.79 -24.65 -4.21
C ASN A 43 -7.33 -23.80 -5.37
N VAL A 44 -6.46 -23.08 -6.09
CA VAL A 44 -6.83 -22.35 -7.31
C VAL A 44 -7.39 -23.31 -8.36
N ARG A 45 -6.76 -24.47 -8.62
CA ARG A 45 -7.29 -25.49 -9.54
C ARG A 45 -8.68 -26.00 -9.14
N ARG A 46 -8.91 -26.21 -7.84
CA ARG A 46 -10.22 -26.65 -7.34
C ARG A 46 -11.28 -25.58 -7.58
N LEU A 47 -10.96 -24.31 -7.34
CA LEU A 47 -11.89 -23.21 -7.55
C LEU A 47 -12.20 -23.03 -9.05
N LEU A 48 -11.23 -23.16 -9.95
CA LEU A 48 -11.42 -23.08 -11.40
C LEU A 48 -12.41 -24.12 -11.95
N ASN A 49 -12.54 -25.27 -11.32
CA ASN A 49 -13.56 -26.27 -11.70
C ASN A 49 -15.01 -25.79 -11.46
N PHE A 50 -15.21 -24.78 -10.61
CA PHE A 50 -16.53 -24.21 -10.30
C PHE A 50 -16.72 -22.84 -10.95
N PHE A 51 -15.64 -22.07 -11.06
CA PHE A 51 -15.61 -20.72 -11.62
C PHE A 51 -14.48 -20.63 -12.64
N PRO A 52 -14.69 -21.11 -13.87
CA PRO A 52 -13.65 -21.00 -14.90
C PRO A 52 -13.36 -19.53 -15.21
N VAL A 53 -12.09 -19.22 -15.34
CA VAL A 53 -11.58 -17.91 -15.74
C VAL A 53 -11.23 -17.98 -17.21
N ILE A 54 -11.73 -17.03 -18.00
CA ILE A 54 -11.49 -16.94 -19.43
C ILE A 54 -10.64 -15.70 -19.68
N GLY A 55 -9.55 -15.84 -20.40
CA GLY A 55 -8.65 -14.77 -20.81
C GLY A 55 -8.35 -14.85 -22.31
N GLU A 56 -7.74 -13.80 -22.82
CA GLU A 56 -7.24 -13.72 -24.19
C GLU A 56 -5.82 -14.31 -24.25
N ASP A 57 -5.55 -15.19 -25.20
CA ASP A 57 -4.21 -15.74 -25.44
C ASP A 57 -3.36 -14.85 -26.37
N GLU A 58 -2.16 -15.31 -26.72
CA GLU A 58 -1.21 -14.56 -27.58
C GLU A 58 -1.73 -14.37 -29.02
N ASP A 59 -2.68 -15.20 -29.46
CA ASP A 59 -3.30 -15.15 -30.78
C ASP A 59 -4.62 -14.34 -30.78
N GLY A 60 -5.03 -13.80 -29.64
CA GLY A 60 -6.27 -13.02 -29.48
C GLY A 60 -7.52 -13.86 -29.32
N GLU A 61 -7.39 -15.18 -29.06
CA GLU A 61 -8.51 -16.09 -28.85
C GLU A 61 -8.85 -16.16 -27.34
N MET A 62 -10.15 -16.28 -27.06
CA MET A 62 -10.65 -16.41 -25.67
C MET A 62 -10.53 -17.87 -25.21
N VAL A 63 -9.63 -18.12 -24.26
CA VAL A 63 -9.33 -19.46 -23.73
C VAL A 63 -9.58 -19.55 -22.24
N GLU A 64 -9.88 -20.75 -21.74
CA GLU A 64 -9.93 -21.00 -20.29
C GLU A 64 -8.49 -21.02 -19.73
N LEU A 65 -8.26 -20.17 -18.72
CA LEU A 65 -6.98 -20.09 -18.05
C LEU A 65 -6.78 -21.24 -17.07
N ASP A 66 -5.62 -21.83 -17.07
CA ASP A 66 -5.20 -22.79 -16.06
C ASP A 66 -4.72 -22.10 -14.77
N ALA A 67 -4.48 -22.89 -13.71
CA ALA A 67 -4.06 -22.34 -12.41
C ALA A 67 -2.67 -21.68 -12.47
N GLU A 68 -1.81 -22.04 -13.42
CA GLU A 68 -0.50 -21.42 -13.57
C GLU A 68 -0.62 -20.05 -14.24
N GLN A 69 -1.45 -19.95 -15.26
CA GLN A 69 -1.77 -18.69 -15.92
C GLN A 69 -2.47 -17.72 -14.97
N VAL A 70 -3.47 -18.19 -14.20
CA VAL A 70 -4.17 -17.38 -13.18
C VAL A 70 -3.19 -16.81 -12.16
N LEU A 71 -2.19 -17.58 -11.71
CA LEU A 71 -1.19 -17.13 -10.75
C LEU A 71 -0.10 -16.25 -11.36
N SER A 72 0.28 -16.49 -12.63
CA SER A 72 1.39 -15.79 -13.29
C SER A 72 1.01 -14.41 -13.84
N ILE A 73 -0.24 -14.22 -14.32
CA ILE A 73 -0.68 -12.95 -14.91
C ILE A 73 -0.59 -11.78 -13.94
N PRO A 74 -1.13 -11.86 -12.71
CA PRO A 74 -0.99 -10.77 -11.75
C PRO A 74 0.48 -10.44 -11.44
N ARG A 75 1.30 -11.46 -11.26
CA ARG A 75 2.74 -11.30 -10.97
C ARG A 75 3.46 -10.55 -12.08
N LYS A 76 3.25 -10.91 -13.34
CA LYS A 76 3.83 -10.21 -14.49
C LYS A 76 3.37 -8.76 -14.58
N ILE A 77 2.12 -8.48 -14.27
CA ILE A 77 1.60 -7.11 -14.25
C ILE A 77 2.22 -6.33 -13.10
N HIS A 78 2.30 -6.92 -11.91
CA HIS A 78 2.91 -6.29 -10.74
C HIS A 78 4.41 -6.03 -10.97
N SER A 79 5.17 -6.99 -11.50
CA SER A 79 6.60 -6.82 -11.76
C SER A 79 6.89 -5.71 -12.77
N ARG A 80 6.11 -5.62 -13.86
CA ARG A 80 6.20 -4.51 -14.82
C ARG A 80 5.88 -3.16 -14.19
N GLU A 81 4.86 -3.09 -13.33
CA GLU A 81 4.53 -1.86 -12.61
C GLU A 81 5.64 -1.46 -11.63
N VAL A 82 6.22 -2.43 -10.92
CA VAL A 82 7.38 -2.21 -10.04
C VAL A 82 8.55 -1.62 -10.82
N VAL A 83 8.93 -2.23 -11.96
CA VAL A 83 10.01 -1.73 -12.80
C VAL A 83 9.69 -0.35 -13.35
N ARG A 84 8.49 -0.13 -13.88
CA ARG A 84 8.05 1.17 -14.41
C ARG A 84 8.14 2.29 -13.37
N ARG A 85 7.91 1.98 -12.09
CA ARG A 85 8.05 2.92 -10.97
C ARG A 85 9.46 2.97 -10.36
N GLY A 86 10.46 2.37 -10.99
CA GLY A 86 11.81 2.33 -10.46
C GLY A 86 11.88 1.65 -9.09
N PHE A 87 11.14 0.58 -8.90
CA PHE A 87 10.99 -0.20 -7.66
C PHE A 87 10.30 0.53 -6.49
N MET A 88 9.89 1.76 -6.63
CA MET A 88 9.15 2.50 -5.60
C MET A 88 7.67 2.14 -5.58
N CYS A 89 7.36 0.87 -5.37
CA CYS A 89 6.01 0.33 -5.43
C CYS A 89 5.70 -0.55 -4.21
N ASP A 90 4.51 -0.38 -3.64
CA ASP A 90 4.09 -1.09 -2.44
C ASP A 90 3.91 -2.61 -2.65
N PHE A 91 3.82 -3.06 -3.89
CA PHE A 91 3.79 -4.50 -4.21
C PHE A 91 5.07 -5.25 -3.78
N LEU A 92 6.17 -4.53 -3.56
CA LEU A 92 7.41 -5.12 -3.03
C LEU A 92 7.37 -5.41 -1.53
N PHE A 93 6.39 -4.88 -0.79
CA PHE A 93 6.39 -4.92 0.66
C PHE A 93 5.25 -5.76 1.21
N GLN A 94 5.55 -6.51 2.26
CA GLN A 94 4.59 -7.29 3.02
C GLN A 94 4.84 -7.16 4.52
N ASN A 95 3.93 -7.66 5.35
CA ASN A 95 4.08 -7.73 6.81
C ASN A 95 4.40 -6.40 7.51
N ILE A 96 4.04 -5.25 6.91
CA ILE A 96 4.28 -3.93 7.51
C ILE A 96 3.55 -3.77 8.84
N SER A 97 2.39 -4.44 9.01
CA SER A 97 1.68 -4.47 10.29
C SER A 97 2.49 -5.06 11.44
N ASN A 98 3.46 -5.94 11.17
CA ASN A 98 4.36 -6.51 12.19
C ASN A 98 5.31 -5.46 12.77
N ILE A 99 5.47 -4.31 12.11
CA ILE A 99 6.37 -3.24 12.55
C ILE A 99 5.95 -2.64 13.90
N PHE A 100 4.68 -2.67 14.26
CA PHE A 100 4.19 -2.19 15.55
C PHE A 100 4.66 -3.05 16.74
N ARG A 101 5.14 -4.26 16.45
CA ARG A 101 5.70 -5.19 17.43
C ARG A 101 7.22 -5.36 17.25
N ALA A 102 7.82 -4.58 16.36
CA ALA A 102 9.24 -4.70 16.09
C ALA A 102 10.08 -4.12 17.23
N PRO A 103 11.22 -4.74 17.56
CA PRO A 103 12.18 -4.19 18.49
C PRO A 103 12.67 -2.77 18.10
N ALA A 104 13.11 -2.00 19.08
CA ALA A 104 13.59 -0.63 18.88
C ALA A 104 14.70 -0.54 17.82
N GLU A 105 15.60 -1.50 17.78
CA GLU A 105 16.70 -1.58 16.80
C GLU A 105 16.23 -1.72 15.36
N VAL A 106 15.09 -2.41 15.14
CA VAL A 106 14.47 -2.53 13.81
C VAL A 106 13.89 -1.18 13.38
N ILE A 107 13.19 -0.50 14.28
CA ILE A 107 12.65 0.84 14.04
C ILE A 107 13.78 1.83 13.74
N GLU A 108 14.86 1.83 14.52
CA GLU A 108 16.05 2.65 14.27
C GLU A 108 16.66 2.35 12.90
N THR A 109 16.71 1.09 12.49
CA THR A 109 17.21 0.68 11.17
C THR A 109 16.33 1.25 10.06
N LEU A 110 15.02 1.17 10.17
CA LEU A 110 14.10 1.75 9.20
C LEU A 110 14.25 3.27 9.10
N GLN A 111 14.46 3.96 10.23
CA GLN A 111 14.68 5.42 10.27
C GLN A 111 16.01 5.85 9.65
N GLN A 112 17.01 4.98 9.55
CA GLN A 112 18.26 5.26 8.84
C GLN A 112 18.09 5.28 7.31
N LEU A 113 17.07 4.56 6.80
CA LEU A 113 16.73 4.59 5.38
C LEU A 113 16.22 6.00 5.02
N GLU A 114 16.73 6.58 3.94
CA GLU A 114 16.26 7.88 3.47
C GLU A 114 14.82 7.75 2.94
N PRO A 115 13.83 8.48 3.48
CA PRO A 115 12.45 8.37 3.02
C PRO A 115 12.30 8.89 1.58
N TYR A 116 11.41 8.28 0.81
CA TYR A 116 11.13 8.71 -0.57
C TYR A 116 10.50 10.11 -0.64
N LYS A 117 9.62 10.41 0.31
CA LYS A 117 9.05 11.75 0.51
C LYS A 117 9.53 12.27 1.85
N ALA A 118 10.04 13.48 1.88
CA ALA A 118 10.31 14.12 3.17
C ALA A 118 8.99 14.11 3.97
N PRO A 119 8.99 13.57 5.20
CA PRO A 119 7.80 13.56 6.03
C PRO A 119 7.32 15.00 6.22
N LYS A 120 6.02 15.25 6.00
CA LYS A 120 5.43 16.57 6.22
C LYS A 120 5.42 16.96 7.69
N GLU A 121 5.45 15.96 8.56
CA GLU A 121 5.60 16.05 10.02
C GLU A 121 6.55 14.95 10.44
N ASP A 122 7.30 15.18 11.53
CA ASP A 122 8.10 14.13 12.14
C ASP A 122 7.16 13.06 12.69
N LEU A 123 6.90 12.06 11.86
CA LEU A 123 6.07 10.91 12.20
C LEU A 123 6.84 10.01 13.16
N GLY A 124 7.37 10.58 14.25
CA GLY A 124 8.19 9.87 15.22
C GLY A 124 7.71 8.44 15.47
N VAL A 125 8.08 7.52 14.57
CA VAL A 125 7.98 6.09 14.82
C VAL A 125 8.94 5.83 15.96
N LYS A 126 8.41 5.79 17.17
CA LYS A 126 9.19 5.51 18.39
C LYS A 126 8.98 4.05 18.75
N ALA A 127 10.00 3.46 19.33
CA ALA A 127 9.81 2.22 20.07
C ALA A 127 8.66 2.42 21.07
N GLY A 128 7.67 1.51 21.08
CA GLY A 128 6.48 1.65 21.94
C GLY A 128 5.21 2.17 21.25
N THR A 129 5.24 2.45 19.94
CA THR A 129 4.02 2.87 19.20
C THR A 129 2.90 1.83 19.22
N ALA A 130 3.22 0.55 19.38
CA ALA A 130 2.23 -0.51 19.53
C ALA A 130 1.42 -0.38 20.81
N ASP A 131 2.06 -0.03 21.93
CA ASP A 131 1.41 0.16 23.21
C ASP A 131 0.44 1.36 23.19
N ASP A 132 0.81 2.41 22.44
CA ASP A 132 -0.03 3.60 22.26
C ASP A 132 -1.26 3.35 21.38
N LEU A 133 -1.23 2.31 20.53
CA LEU A 133 -2.31 2.00 19.60
C LEU A 133 -3.29 0.94 20.13
N ASP A 134 -2.97 0.22 21.21
CA ASP A 134 -3.78 -0.88 21.77
C ASP A 134 -4.21 -1.87 20.67
N LEU A 135 -3.26 -2.47 19.98
CA LEU A 135 -3.52 -3.44 18.92
C LEU A 135 -3.82 -4.84 19.50
N ASP A 136 -4.86 -5.50 18.98
CA ASP A 136 -5.17 -6.88 19.30
C ASP A 136 -4.18 -7.89 18.66
N GLU A 137 -4.43 -9.20 18.85
CA GLU A 137 -3.59 -10.28 18.30
C GLU A 137 -3.54 -10.26 16.76
N ASN A 138 -4.56 -9.70 16.10
CA ASN A 138 -4.68 -9.59 14.65
C ASN A 138 -4.10 -8.27 14.09
N GLY A 139 -3.64 -7.38 14.98
CA GLY A 139 -3.15 -6.05 14.60
C GLY A 139 -4.27 -5.05 14.33
N GLU A 140 -5.51 -5.33 14.77
CA GLU A 140 -6.63 -4.39 14.72
C GLU A 140 -6.62 -3.47 15.95
N VAL A 141 -7.08 -2.23 15.77
CA VAL A 141 -7.14 -1.24 16.84
C VAL A 141 -8.25 -1.62 17.83
N SER A 142 -7.87 -1.78 19.09
CA SER A 142 -8.78 -2.04 20.21
C SER A 142 -8.90 -0.80 21.10
N ILE A 143 -10.12 -0.50 21.57
CA ILE A 143 -10.37 0.58 22.52
C ILE A 143 -10.91 -0.05 23.81
N PRO A 144 -10.21 0.05 24.94
CA PRO A 144 -10.70 -0.46 26.22
C PRO A 144 -12.04 0.14 26.62
N ASP A 145 -12.96 -0.67 27.15
CA ASP A 145 -14.30 -0.22 27.54
C ASP A 145 -14.25 0.91 28.57
N GLU A 146 -13.32 0.86 29.52
CA GLU A 146 -13.12 1.93 30.53
C GLU A 146 -12.77 3.28 29.88
N GLN A 147 -11.95 3.27 28.82
CA GLN A 147 -11.59 4.48 28.08
C GLN A 147 -12.81 5.03 27.32
N VAL A 148 -13.61 4.17 26.71
CA VAL A 148 -14.84 4.58 25.99
C VAL A 148 -15.85 5.19 26.96
N ILE A 149 -16.13 4.50 28.06
CA ILE A 149 -17.09 4.96 29.09
C ILE A 149 -16.60 6.26 29.74
N GLY A 150 -15.30 6.37 30.08
CA GLY A 150 -14.71 7.58 30.64
C GLY A 150 -14.87 8.77 29.71
N LYS A 151 -14.46 8.64 28.47
CA LYS A 151 -14.57 9.71 27.46
C LYS A 151 -16.01 10.06 27.09
N SER A 152 -16.91 9.09 27.10
CA SER A 152 -18.33 9.34 26.86
C SER A 152 -18.94 10.25 27.93
N LYS A 153 -18.57 10.07 29.20
CA LYS A 153 -18.99 10.96 30.30
C LYS A 153 -18.41 12.37 30.15
N ASP A 154 -17.14 12.48 29.79
CA ASP A 154 -16.47 13.76 29.61
C ASP A 154 -17.02 14.55 28.41
N LEU A 155 -17.28 13.84 27.28
CA LEU A 155 -17.70 14.43 26.03
C LEU A 155 -19.15 14.90 26.04
N PHE A 156 -20.05 14.09 26.54
CA PHE A 156 -21.48 14.39 26.48
C PHE A 156 -22.03 14.99 27.78
N GLY A 157 -21.40 14.73 28.92
CA GLY A 157 -21.78 15.26 30.22
C GLY A 157 -23.27 15.05 30.61
N ASP A 158 -23.61 15.23 31.88
CA ASP A 158 -24.97 15.00 32.40
C ASP A 158 -26.02 15.89 31.73
N LYS A 159 -25.64 17.12 31.30
CA LYS A 159 -26.56 18.03 30.63
C LYS A 159 -27.00 17.54 29.27
N VAL A 160 -26.05 17.14 28.41
CA VAL A 160 -26.35 16.64 27.04
C VAL A 160 -27.17 15.36 27.09
N TYR A 161 -26.80 14.44 27.98
CA TYR A 161 -27.57 13.22 28.19
C TYR A 161 -28.96 13.52 28.73
N GLY A 162 -29.10 14.45 29.69
CA GLY A 162 -30.37 14.84 30.27
C GLY A 162 -31.29 15.55 29.29
N ASP A 163 -30.77 16.44 28.46
CA ASP A 163 -31.53 17.14 27.42
C ASP A 163 -32.09 16.16 26.38
N ILE A 164 -31.26 15.20 25.91
CA ILE A 164 -31.69 14.14 24.96
C ILE A 164 -32.73 13.22 25.62
N ASP A 165 -32.50 12.80 26.85
CA ASP A 165 -33.43 11.93 27.62
C ASP A 165 -34.80 12.60 27.78
N HIS A 166 -34.83 13.90 28.07
CA HIS A 166 -36.06 14.68 28.20
C HIS A 166 -36.80 14.83 26.88
N GLU A 167 -36.10 15.13 25.80
CA GLU A 167 -36.67 15.21 24.43
C GLU A 167 -37.23 13.88 23.98
N LEU A 168 -36.48 12.80 24.22
CA LEU A 168 -36.87 11.44 23.85
C LEU A 168 -38.16 11.01 24.56
N ASN A 169 -38.36 11.40 25.82
CA ASN A 169 -39.58 11.15 26.55
C ASN A 169 -40.79 11.78 25.85
N SER A 170 -40.67 13.01 25.41
CA SER A 170 -41.70 13.76 24.68
C SER A 170 -42.02 13.13 23.32
N VAL A 171 -40.96 12.66 22.61
CA VAL A 171 -41.10 11.97 21.32
C VAL A 171 -41.84 10.65 21.44
N ILE A 172 -41.51 9.83 22.45
CA ILE A 172 -42.15 8.54 22.70
C ILE A 172 -43.65 8.78 23.01
N GLU A 173 -43.98 9.74 23.89
CA GLU A 173 -45.37 10.08 24.21
C GLU A 173 -46.17 10.56 23.01
N SER A 174 -45.59 11.44 22.20
CA SER A 174 -46.24 11.99 21.00
C SER A 174 -46.57 10.90 19.96
N ILE A 175 -45.67 10.00 19.68
CA ILE A 175 -45.86 8.97 18.66
C ILE A 175 -46.92 7.94 19.09
N VAL A 176 -46.85 7.53 20.36
CA VAL A 176 -47.74 6.50 20.85
C VAL A 176 -49.14 7.03 21.19
N SER A 177 -49.29 8.33 21.54
CA SER A 177 -50.59 8.97 21.78
C SER A 177 -51.39 9.23 20.48
N THR A 178 -50.71 9.30 19.33
CA THR A 178 -51.40 9.44 18.03
C THR A 178 -52.04 8.10 17.65
N LYS A 179 -53.37 8.01 17.73
CA LYS A 179 -54.09 6.80 17.33
C LYS A 179 -53.79 6.51 15.86
N PRO A 180 -53.19 5.35 15.55
CA PRO A 180 -52.94 5.00 14.15
C PRO A 180 -54.30 4.81 13.40
N GLN A 181 -54.40 5.46 12.26
CA GLN A 181 -55.54 5.23 11.37
C GLN A 181 -55.42 3.89 10.59
N ASP A 182 -54.29 3.21 10.71
CA ASP A 182 -53.96 1.98 10.01
C ASP A 182 -53.01 1.08 10.82
N PRO A 183 -53.01 -0.26 10.61
CA PRO A 183 -52.47 -1.18 11.60
C PRO A 183 -50.96 -1.26 11.65
N ALA A 184 -50.46 -1.48 12.85
CA ALA A 184 -49.19 -2.08 13.33
C ALA A 184 -47.86 -1.85 12.59
N GLU A 185 -47.82 -1.85 11.26
CA GLU A 185 -46.56 -1.69 10.49
C GLU A 185 -45.98 -0.25 10.57
N ASN A 186 -46.82 0.78 10.67
CA ASN A 186 -46.37 2.17 10.73
C ASN A 186 -45.81 2.56 12.08
N LEU A 187 -46.33 2.03 13.19
CA LEU A 187 -45.88 2.41 14.53
C LEU A 187 -44.42 2.06 14.79
N LEU A 188 -43.95 0.88 14.40
CA LEU A 188 -42.56 0.48 14.58
C LEU A 188 -41.62 1.37 13.75
N ALA A 189 -41.96 1.63 12.50
CA ALA A 189 -41.16 2.49 11.62
C ALA A 189 -41.09 3.93 12.11
N ASP A 190 -42.21 4.47 12.63
CA ASP A 190 -42.29 5.81 13.19
C ASP A 190 -41.48 5.92 14.48
N LEU A 191 -41.54 4.93 15.38
CA LEU A 191 -40.71 4.85 16.58
C LEU A 191 -39.22 4.81 16.22
N GLN A 192 -38.82 3.92 15.30
CA GLN A 192 -37.42 3.79 14.86
C GLN A 192 -36.88 5.08 14.26
N LYS A 193 -37.67 5.75 13.42
CA LYS A 193 -37.28 6.99 12.76
C LYS A 193 -37.15 8.13 13.75
N ALA A 194 -38.14 8.35 14.60
CA ALA A 194 -38.18 9.51 15.51
C ALA A 194 -37.20 9.34 16.68
N ILE A 195 -37.20 8.19 17.35
CA ILE A 195 -36.29 7.90 18.45
C ILE A 195 -34.84 7.85 17.94
N GLY A 196 -34.60 7.19 16.80
CA GLY A 196 -33.27 7.11 16.20
C GLY A 196 -32.70 8.48 15.81
N ALA A 197 -33.52 9.39 15.31
CA ALA A 197 -33.10 10.76 14.99
C ALA A 197 -32.83 11.58 16.27
N SER A 198 -33.73 11.55 17.24
CA SER A 198 -33.61 12.31 18.51
C SER A 198 -32.40 11.88 19.34
N VAL A 199 -31.90 10.67 19.19
CA VAL A 199 -30.68 10.20 19.86
C VAL A 199 -29.44 10.49 19.02
N ALA A 200 -29.47 10.18 17.72
CA ALA A 200 -28.27 10.23 16.88
C ALA A 200 -27.82 11.66 16.56
N GLU A 201 -28.74 12.55 16.21
CA GLU A 201 -28.40 13.90 15.75
C GLU A 201 -27.69 14.75 16.80
N PRO A 202 -28.18 14.86 18.05
CA PRO A 202 -27.51 15.65 19.08
C PRO A 202 -26.13 15.09 19.47
N LEU A 203 -25.98 13.77 19.55
CA LEU A 203 -24.71 13.14 19.89
C LEU A 203 -23.66 13.32 18.77
N VAL A 204 -24.06 13.20 17.52
CA VAL A 204 -23.16 13.44 16.38
C VAL A 204 -22.78 14.92 16.31
N GLU A 205 -23.69 15.85 16.61
CA GLU A 205 -23.40 17.27 16.60
C GLU A 205 -22.48 17.68 17.75
N ALA A 206 -22.70 17.16 18.97
CA ALA A 206 -21.80 17.36 20.09
C ALA A 206 -20.40 16.80 19.81
N ALA A 207 -20.33 15.61 19.21
CA ALA A 207 -19.06 15.01 18.81
C ALA A 207 -18.31 15.87 17.79
N LYS A 208 -18.99 16.51 16.84
CA LYS A 208 -18.35 17.44 15.89
C LYS A 208 -17.73 18.66 16.57
N GLN A 209 -18.36 19.16 17.63
CA GLN A 209 -17.83 20.33 18.36
C GLN A 209 -16.51 20.00 19.07
N ASP A 210 -16.38 18.79 19.65
CA ASP A 210 -15.19 18.38 20.39
C ASP A 210 -14.07 17.80 19.50
N TYR A 211 -14.43 17.10 18.42
CA TYR A 211 -13.45 16.48 17.52
C TYR A 211 -13.13 17.33 16.25
N GLY A 212 -13.79 18.49 16.09
CA GLY A 212 -13.50 19.49 15.09
C GLY A 212 -13.56 19.00 13.64
N SER A 213 -12.67 19.54 12.79
CA SER A 213 -12.59 19.25 11.36
C SER A 213 -12.16 17.82 11.01
N ASP A 214 -11.71 17.03 11.98
CA ASP A 214 -11.15 15.69 11.74
C ASP A 214 -12.21 14.64 11.40
N MET A 215 -13.48 14.92 11.68
CA MET A 215 -14.59 14.02 11.38
C MET A 215 -15.15 14.21 9.97
N LYS A 216 -14.66 13.40 9.02
CA LYS A 216 -15.14 13.42 7.63
C LYS A 216 -16.65 13.10 7.56
N ALA A 217 -17.35 13.68 6.58
CA ALA A 217 -18.80 13.46 6.38
C ALA A 217 -19.18 11.98 6.20
N SER A 218 -18.28 11.15 5.65
CA SER A 218 -18.48 9.69 5.54
C SER A 218 -18.44 9.00 6.90
N GLN A 219 -17.57 9.43 7.80
CA GLN A 219 -17.47 8.93 9.16
C GLN A 219 -18.69 9.31 9.99
N GLN A 220 -19.15 10.57 9.87
CA GLN A 220 -20.40 11.03 10.51
C GLN A 220 -21.59 10.13 10.14
N LYS A 221 -21.76 9.85 8.85
CA LYS A 221 -22.82 8.94 8.37
C LYS A 221 -22.65 7.50 8.87
N LYS A 222 -21.42 7.02 9.02
CA LYS A 222 -21.15 5.68 9.57
C LYS A 222 -21.55 5.61 11.04
N VAL A 223 -21.15 6.61 11.84
CA VAL A 223 -21.51 6.72 13.26
C VAL A 223 -23.02 6.82 13.44
N GLU A 224 -23.69 7.73 12.71
CA GLU A 224 -25.14 7.89 12.74
C GLU A 224 -25.88 6.59 12.43
N ARG A 225 -25.43 5.82 11.42
CA ARG A 225 -26.02 4.52 11.08
C ARG A 225 -25.87 3.50 12.22
N LYS A 226 -24.72 3.45 12.87
CA LYS A 226 -24.48 2.54 14.00
C LYS A 226 -25.35 2.89 15.19
N ILE A 227 -25.44 4.17 15.56
CA ILE A 227 -26.35 4.62 16.64
C ILE A 227 -27.77 4.21 16.31
N LYS A 228 -28.28 4.51 15.10
CA LYS A 228 -29.64 4.15 14.70
C LYS A 228 -29.85 2.64 14.73
N ALA A 229 -28.86 1.84 14.37
CA ALA A 229 -28.96 0.38 14.43
C ALA A 229 -29.07 -0.11 15.89
N ASP A 230 -28.26 0.39 16.79
CA ASP A 230 -28.29 0.01 18.21
C ASP A 230 -29.60 0.42 18.90
N VAL A 231 -30.05 1.65 18.64
CA VAL A 231 -31.36 2.14 19.14
C VAL A 231 -32.49 1.30 18.56
N ASN A 232 -32.48 1.02 17.26
CA ASN A 232 -33.51 0.19 16.60
C ASN A 232 -33.55 -1.23 17.15
N ASN A 233 -32.40 -1.82 17.48
CA ASN A 233 -32.36 -3.16 18.08
C ASN A 233 -33.09 -3.20 19.44
N ARG A 234 -32.96 -2.16 20.26
CA ARG A 234 -33.71 -2.05 21.51
C ARG A 234 -35.20 -1.82 21.27
N ILE A 235 -35.55 -0.88 20.37
CA ILE A 235 -36.97 -0.65 20.00
C ILE A 235 -37.61 -1.94 19.49
N ASN A 236 -36.93 -2.71 18.63
CA ASN A 236 -37.41 -3.98 18.11
C ASN A 236 -37.69 -5.00 19.23
N ARG A 237 -36.90 -5.02 20.28
CA ARG A 237 -37.12 -5.91 21.43
C ARG A 237 -38.42 -5.54 22.16
N GLU A 238 -38.56 -4.29 22.57
CA GLU A 238 -39.75 -3.82 23.28
C GLU A 238 -41.03 -3.93 22.43
N TYR A 239 -40.90 -3.60 21.15
CA TYR A 239 -42.01 -3.76 20.21
C TYR A 239 -42.36 -5.22 19.92
N GLY A 240 -41.38 -6.11 19.96
CA GLY A 240 -41.58 -7.56 19.83
C GLY A 240 -42.45 -8.10 20.96
N ASP A 241 -42.19 -7.73 22.20
CA ASP A 241 -42.94 -8.11 23.38
C ASP A 241 -44.40 -7.58 23.30
N TYR A 242 -44.56 -6.32 22.89
CA TYR A 242 -45.89 -5.75 22.62
C TYR A 242 -46.65 -6.56 21.52
N THR A 243 -45.98 -6.92 20.45
CA THR A 243 -46.59 -7.66 19.34
C THR A 243 -47.05 -9.07 19.75
N ILE A 244 -46.25 -9.75 20.59
CA ILE A 244 -46.58 -11.06 21.14
C ILE A 244 -47.84 -10.96 22.00
N GLU A 245 -47.91 -9.97 22.92
CA GLU A 245 -49.09 -9.82 23.77
C GLU A 245 -50.31 -9.37 22.98
N LYS A 246 -50.19 -8.44 22.03
CA LYS A 246 -51.27 -8.06 21.11
C LYS A 246 -51.84 -9.27 20.35
N ASN A 247 -50.99 -10.09 19.76
CA ASN A 247 -51.41 -11.27 19.03
C ASN A 247 -52.09 -12.32 19.93
N ARG A 248 -51.70 -12.39 21.21
CA ARG A 248 -52.36 -13.20 22.22
C ARG A 248 -53.77 -12.69 22.52
N ILE A 249 -53.92 -11.38 22.77
CA ILE A 249 -55.18 -10.72 23.01
C ILE A 249 -56.15 -10.90 21.82
N GLU A 250 -55.67 -10.73 20.59
CA GLU A 250 -56.47 -10.91 19.39
C GLU A 250 -56.92 -12.36 19.18
N ARG A 251 -56.09 -13.35 19.54
CA ARG A 251 -56.50 -14.78 19.53
C ARG A 251 -57.55 -15.05 20.57
N ASP A 252 -57.38 -14.55 21.82
CA ASP A 252 -58.39 -14.67 22.89
C ASP A 252 -59.70 -14.02 22.46
N ARG A 253 -59.67 -12.86 21.78
CA ARG A 253 -60.82 -12.17 21.21
C ARG A 253 -61.56 -13.04 20.19
N ALA A 254 -60.83 -13.58 19.21
CA ALA A 254 -61.39 -14.42 18.18
C ALA A 254 -62.12 -15.65 18.79
N GLN A 255 -61.45 -16.29 19.77
CA GLN A 255 -62.06 -17.45 20.47
C GLN A 255 -63.26 -17.08 21.30
N ALA A 256 -63.29 -15.90 21.95
CA ALA A 256 -64.41 -15.40 22.72
C ALA A 256 -65.61 -15.06 21.81
N LEU A 257 -65.36 -14.45 20.64
CA LEU A 257 -66.39 -14.11 19.66
C LEU A 257 -67.04 -15.35 19.01
N GLU A 258 -66.30 -16.44 18.85
CA GLU A 258 -66.85 -17.71 18.37
C GLU A 258 -67.91 -18.31 19.33
N ASN A 259 -67.83 -17.96 20.62
CA ASN A 259 -68.74 -18.46 21.65
C ASN A 259 -69.83 -17.44 22.05
N ALA A 260 -69.89 -16.26 21.42
CA ALA A 260 -70.89 -15.23 21.71
C ALA A 260 -72.21 -15.58 21.02
N GLU A 261 -73.30 -15.54 21.78
CA GLU A 261 -74.65 -15.87 21.28
C GLU A 261 -75.48 -14.59 20.96
N THR A 262 -75.06 -13.41 21.45
CA THR A 262 -75.77 -12.14 21.26
C THR A 262 -74.85 -10.99 20.85
N GLN A 263 -75.43 -10.06 20.08
CA GLN A 263 -74.70 -8.85 19.67
C GLN A 263 -74.21 -8.01 20.89
N ALA A 264 -74.92 -8.02 22.00
CA ALA A 264 -74.49 -7.33 23.24
C ALA A 264 -73.25 -7.99 23.87
N GLU A 265 -73.16 -9.32 23.79
CA GLU A 265 -71.95 -10.06 24.22
C GLU A 265 -70.77 -9.79 23.30
N GLU A 266 -70.97 -9.75 21.98
CA GLU A 266 -69.92 -9.37 21.03
C GLU A 266 -69.38 -7.97 21.30
N GLU A 267 -70.24 -7.00 21.56
CA GLU A 267 -69.85 -5.62 21.92
C GLU A 267 -69.03 -5.55 23.24
N GLN A 268 -69.44 -6.30 24.27
CA GLN A 268 -68.69 -6.39 25.51
C GLN A 268 -67.32 -7.06 25.35
N ILE A 269 -67.25 -8.15 24.58
CA ILE A 269 -65.99 -8.83 24.27
C ILE A 269 -65.05 -7.89 23.51
N ASN A 270 -65.56 -7.19 22.52
CA ASN A 270 -64.76 -6.24 21.73
C ASN A 270 -64.21 -5.10 22.63
N GLN A 271 -65.07 -4.52 23.46
CA GLN A 271 -64.63 -3.44 24.40
C GLN A 271 -63.56 -3.94 25.37
N ALA A 272 -63.77 -5.11 26.01
CA ALA A 272 -62.80 -5.64 26.98
C ALA A 272 -61.43 -5.97 26.32
N HIS A 273 -61.43 -6.43 25.07
CA HIS A 273 -60.18 -6.69 24.36
C HIS A 273 -59.52 -5.45 23.83
N ASP A 274 -60.29 -4.42 23.41
CA ASP A 274 -59.74 -3.10 23.06
C ASP A 274 -59.08 -2.41 24.27
N GLU A 275 -59.67 -2.53 25.48
CA GLU A 275 -59.05 -2.06 26.72
C GLU A 275 -57.74 -2.79 27.05
N ARG A 276 -57.67 -4.12 26.81
CA ARG A 276 -56.42 -4.92 26.97
C ARG A 276 -55.35 -4.52 25.97
N ILE A 277 -55.70 -4.27 24.70
CA ILE A 277 -54.76 -3.81 23.66
C ILE A 277 -54.22 -2.44 24.05
N GLU A 278 -55.06 -1.52 24.55
CA GLU A 278 -54.61 -0.20 24.98
C GLU A 278 -53.71 -0.30 26.22
N ALA A 279 -53.99 -1.20 27.15
CA ALA A 279 -53.10 -1.48 28.27
C ALA A 279 -51.73 -2.01 27.85
N ALA A 280 -51.70 -2.92 26.87
CA ALA A 280 -50.46 -3.43 26.31
C ALA A 280 -49.66 -2.33 25.61
N ARG A 281 -50.31 -1.39 24.92
CA ARG A 281 -49.72 -0.23 24.28
C ARG A 281 -49.13 0.75 25.29
N LEU A 282 -49.80 1.03 26.38
CA LEU A 282 -49.30 1.83 27.49
C LEU A 282 -48.06 1.17 28.13
N SER A 283 -48.07 -0.15 28.26
CA SER A 283 -46.90 -0.88 28.74
C SER A 283 -45.70 -0.74 27.81
N LEU A 284 -45.89 -0.74 26.47
CA LEU A 284 -44.82 -0.44 25.52
C LEU A 284 -44.21 0.96 25.75
N ILE A 285 -45.05 1.98 25.96
CA ILE A 285 -44.58 3.35 26.30
C ILE A 285 -43.70 3.32 27.54
N ASP A 286 -44.19 2.71 28.61
CA ASP A 286 -43.47 2.69 29.88
C ASP A 286 -42.16 1.94 29.78
N ASN A 287 -42.09 0.84 29.04
CA ASN A 287 -40.87 0.09 28.78
C ASN A 287 -39.85 0.91 27.97
N LEU A 288 -40.29 1.58 26.90
CA LEU A 288 -39.43 2.48 26.12
C LEU A 288 -38.91 3.65 26.95
N LYS A 289 -39.77 4.23 27.83
CA LYS A 289 -39.35 5.29 28.73
C LYS A 289 -38.36 4.82 29.80
N GLN A 290 -38.51 3.60 30.33
CA GLN A 290 -37.56 3.03 31.27
C GLN A 290 -36.20 2.74 30.66
N SER A 291 -36.14 2.31 29.39
CA SER A 291 -34.91 1.99 28.70
C SER A 291 -34.22 3.19 28.02
N ARG A 292 -34.85 4.39 28.00
CA ARG A 292 -34.36 5.56 27.28
C ARG A 292 -32.96 6.03 27.72
N SER A 293 -32.71 6.15 29.03
CA SER A 293 -31.42 6.59 29.56
C SER A 293 -30.29 5.63 29.16
N GLU A 294 -30.56 4.32 29.17
CA GLU A 294 -29.61 3.32 28.70
C GLU A 294 -29.38 3.41 27.19
N MET A 295 -30.43 3.71 26.39
CA MET A 295 -30.29 3.92 24.96
C MET A 295 -29.37 5.11 24.65
N VAL A 296 -29.59 6.24 25.35
CA VAL A 296 -28.80 7.47 25.13
C VAL A 296 -27.36 7.26 25.57
N GLN A 297 -27.12 6.63 26.71
CA GLN A 297 -25.77 6.35 27.20
C GLN A 297 -25.03 5.38 26.28
N SER A 298 -25.64 4.28 25.89
CA SER A 298 -25.05 3.29 24.96
C SER A 298 -24.75 3.93 23.59
N ALA A 299 -25.62 4.82 23.12
CA ALA A 299 -25.37 5.57 21.88
C ALA A 299 -24.16 6.51 22.03
N GLY A 300 -24.00 7.19 23.15
CA GLY A 300 -22.82 8.01 23.43
C GLY A 300 -21.52 7.22 23.47
N GLU A 301 -21.53 6.04 24.11
CA GLU A 301 -20.39 5.13 24.11
C GLU A 301 -20.04 4.65 22.70
N THR A 302 -21.06 4.35 21.88
CA THR A 302 -20.87 3.97 20.46
C THR A 302 -20.22 5.10 19.66
N VAL A 303 -20.64 6.36 19.85
CA VAL A 303 -20.02 7.52 19.19
C VAL A 303 -18.54 7.61 19.55
N VAL A 304 -18.21 7.59 20.85
CA VAL A 304 -16.82 7.67 21.31
C VAL A 304 -15.98 6.53 20.73
N ARG A 305 -16.48 5.29 20.80
CA ARG A 305 -15.79 4.11 20.27
C ARG A 305 -15.45 4.27 18.79
N GLU A 306 -16.41 4.67 17.98
CA GLU A 306 -16.20 4.84 16.54
C GLU A 306 -15.21 5.97 16.22
N ILE A 307 -15.27 7.07 16.95
CA ILE A 307 -14.36 8.20 16.73
C ILE A 307 -12.94 7.85 17.18
N GLU A 308 -12.76 7.28 18.35
CA GLU A 308 -11.46 6.88 18.85
C GLU A 308 -10.84 5.78 17.98
N THR A 309 -11.65 4.80 17.53
CA THR A 309 -11.19 3.78 16.58
C THR A 309 -10.71 4.45 15.28
N ALA A 310 -11.51 5.37 14.72
CA ALA A 310 -11.13 6.06 13.48
C ALA A 310 -9.85 6.91 13.63
N LYS A 311 -9.64 7.55 14.78
CA LYS A 311 -8.41 8.31 15.08
C LYS A 311 -7.20 7.40 15.17
N LYS A 312 -7.30 6.31 15.93
CA LYS A 312 -6.21 5.34 16.09
C LYS A 312 -5.91 4.61 14.77
N GLU A 313 -6.92 4.27 13.97
CA GLU A 313 -6.72 3.73 12.62
C GLU A 313 -6.01 4.74 11.70
N ALA A 314 -6.38 6.02 11.76
CA ALA A 314 -5.70 7.07 11.00
C ALA A 314 -4.24 7.24 11.42
N GLN A 315 -3.96 7.17 12.72
CA GLN A 315 -2.60 7.20 13.25
C GLN A 315 -1.80 5.95 12.82
N LYS A 316 -2.39 4.77 12.92
CA LYS A 316 -1.80 3.51 12.44
C LYS A 316 -1.44 3.61 10.94
N ASN A 317 -2.40 4.03 10.11
CA ASN A 317 -2.17 4.19 8.68
C ASN A 317 -1.07 5.22 8.37
N SER A 318 -1.00 6.31 9.14
CA SER A 318 0.05 7.33 9.00
C SER A 318 1.44 6.76 9.32
N ILE A 319 1.55 5.94 10.37
CA ILE A 319 2.79 5.25 10.74
C ILE A 319 3.17 4.23 9.66
N GLU A 320 2.22 3.42 9.19
CA GLU A 320 2.46 2.46 8.10
C GLU A 320 2.92 3.16 6.82
N ASP A 321 2.28 4.28 6.45
CA ASP A 321 2.67 5.07 5.28
C ASP A 321 4.09 5.64 5.44
N GLY A 322 4.46 6.09 6.65
CA GLY A 322 5.82 6.53 6.96
C GLY A 322 6.84 5.39 6.78
N ILE A 323 6.55 4.22 7.30
CA ILE A 323 7.40 3.02 7.11
C ILE A 323 7.52 2.65 5.62
N ARG A 324 6.41 2.67 4.88
CA ARG A 324 6.42 2.44 3.42
C ARG A 324 7.28 3.46 2.69
N ASP A 325 7.27 4.72 3.10
CA ASP A 325 8.11 5.75 2.48
C ASP A 325 9.61 5.52 2.74
N HIS A 326 10.00 5.02 3.91
CA HIS A 326 11.38 4.58 4.19
C HIS A 326 11.76 3.35 3.35
N LEU A 327 10.89 2.36 3.25
CA LEU A 327 11.11 1.17 2.42
C LEU A 327 11.16 1.53 0.91
N ARG A 328 10.32 2.44 0.43
CA ARG A 328 10.41 2.99 -0.95
C ARG A 328 11.72 3.73 -1.17
N GLY A 329 12.20 4.45 -0.15
CA GLY A 329 13.52 5.09 -0.18
C GLY A 329 14.66 4.11 -0.36
N PHE A 330 14.61 2.95 0.30
CA PHE A 330 15.52 1.84 0.04
C PHE A 330 15.30 1.27 -1.37
N SER A 331 14.07 0.94 -1.74
CA SER A 331 13.77 0.24 -3.00
C SER A 331 14.16 1.04 -4.24
N ARG A 332 14.16 2.37 -4.19
CA ARG A 332 14.67 3.20 -5.30
C ARG A 332 16.14 2.96 -5.60
N THR A 333 16.90 2.35 -4.66
CA THR A 333 18.32 2.02 -4.87
C THR A 333 18.52 0.73 -5.68
N ILE A 334 17.51 -0.15 -5.70
CA ILE A 334 17.57 -1.46 -6.34
C ILE A 334 17.96 -1.37 -7.82
N PRO A 335 17.34 -0.53 -8.67
CA PRO A 335 17.75 -0.40 -10.08
C PRO A 335 19.22 -0.03 -10.24
N SER A 336 19.76 0.85 -9.41
CA SER A 336 21.18 1.22 -9.45
C SER A 336 22.08 0.03 -9.11
N PHE A 337 21.73 -0.77 -8.11
CA PHE A 337 22.46 -2.00 -7.79
C PHE A 337 22.37 -3.04 -8.92
N LEU A 338 21.20 -3.17 -9.55
CA LEU A 338 21.01 -4.08 -10.68
C LEU A 338 21.78 -3.62 -11.92
N MET A 339 21.91 -2.32 -12.14
CA MET A 339 22.77 -1.76 -13.18
C MET A 339 24.26 -2.02 -12.90
N ALA A 340 24.69 -1.96 -11.64
CA ALA A 340 26.09 -2.12 -11.25
C ALA A 340 26.50 -3.60 -11.10
N TYR A 341 25.65 -4.44 -10.50
CA TYR A 341 26.06 -5.77 -10.03
C TYR A 341 25.07 -6.88 -10.40
N GLY A 342 23.85 -6.56 -10.85
CA GLY A 342 22.80 -7.56 -11.07
C GLY A 342 22.94 -8.36 -12.34
N ASP A 343 22.46 -9.60 -12.32
CA ASP A 343 22.32 -10.51 -13.45
C ASP A 343 20.99 -11.29 -13.40
N GLU A 344 20.77 -12.22 -14.33
CA GLU A 344 19.56 -13.04 -14.41
C GLU A 344 19.36 -14.00 -13.22
N ASN A 345 20.40 -14.25 -12.43
CA ASN A 345 20.36 -15.12 -11.26
C ASN A 345 20.16 -14.34 -9.95
N THR A 346 20.07 -13.02 -10.03
CA THR A 346 19.88 -12.16 -8.86
C THR A 346 18.48 -12.34 -8.29
N THR A 347 18.41 -12.70 -7.02
CA THR A 347 17.17 -12.88 -6.23
C THR A 347 17.23 -12.06 -4.97
N LEU A 348 16.12 -11.95 -4.24
CA LEU A 348 16.10 -11.30 -2.92
C LEU A 348 17.12 -11.92 -1.96
N ASP A 349 17.26 -13.24 -1.96
CA ASP A 349 18.19 -13.98 -1.10
C ASP A 349 19.67 -13.75 -1.44
N SER A 350 19.97 -13.53 -2.72
CA SER A 350 21.34 -13.27 -3.19
C SER A 350 21.68 -11.78 -3.33
N PHE A 351 20.69 -10.90 -3.24
CA PHE A 351 20.83 -9.47 -3.54
C PHE A 351 21.94 -8.78 -2.74
N ASP A 352 22.01 -9.07 -1.46
CA ASP A 352 23.04 -8.50 -0.57
C ASP A 352 24.43 -9.10 -0.79
N SER A 353 24.55 -10.29 -1.35
CA SER A 353 25.81 -10.97 -1.56
C SER A 353 26.56 -10.55 -2.84
N ILE A 354 25.85 -9.98 -3.80
CA ILE A 354 26.46 -9.48 -5.05
C ILE A 354 27.01 -8.06 -4.93
N ILE A 355 26.70 -7.35 -3.85
CA ILE A 355 27.04 -5.96 -3.62
C ILE A 355 28.12 -5.90 -2.53
N PRO A 356 29.26 -5.18 -2.73
CA PRO A 356 30.23 -4.96 -1.67
C PRO A 356 29.61 -4.25 -0.46
N ASP A 357 29.86 -4.73 0.77
CA ASP A 357 29.25 -4.23 2.02
C ASP A 357 29.36 -2.71 2.18
N TYR A 358 30.53 -2.15 1.85
CA TYR A 358 30.74 -0.71 1.97
C TYR A 358 29.93 0.10 0.94
N VAL A 359 29.73 -0.43 -0.28
CA VAL A 359 28.89 0.19 -1.30
C VAL A 359 27.42 0.11 -0.89
N PHE A 360 26.99 -1.05 -0.37
CA PHE A 360 25.63 -1.22 0.14
C PHE A 360 25.32 -0.17 1.21
N LYS A 361 26.20 -0.02 2.20
CA LYS A 361 26.04 0.95 3.29
C LYS A 361 26.10 2.41 2.81
N ASP A 362 27.00 2.74 1.88
CA ASP A 362 27.12 4.11 1.34
C ASP A 362 25.83 4.54 0.61
N VAL A 363 25.22 3.62 -0.13
CA VAL A 363 24.02 3.89 -0.94
C VAL A 363 22.75 3.87 -0.10
N THR A 364 22.59 2.89 0.80
CA THR A 364 21.34 2.67 1.54
C THR A 364 21.30 3.28 2.93
N SER A 365 22.45 3.65 3.49
CA SER A 365 22.67 4.12 4.87
C SER A 365 22.52 3.03 5.94
N ILE A 366 22.20 1.80 5.60
CA ILE A 366 22.14 0.64 6.50
C ILE A 366 23.19 -0.41 6.12
N THR A 367 23.57 -1.26 7.09
CA THR A 367 24.48 -2.37 6.84
C THR A 367 23.77 -3.55 6.18
N VAL A 368 24.54 -4.46 5.59
CA VAL A 368 24.03 -5.73 5.04
C VAL A 368 23.31 -6.55 6.12
N ASP A 369 23.85 -6.60 7.35
CA ASP A 369 23.21 -7.34 8.44
C ASP A 369 21.87 -6.70 8.87
N GLN A 370 21.78 -5.38 8.86
CA GLN A 370 20.52 -4.68 9.09
C GLN A 370 19.49 -4.97 7.97
N PHE A 371 19.92 -5.02 6.72
CA PHE A 371 19.05 -5.42 5.61
C PHE A 371 18.56 -6.87 5.76
N ARG A 372 19.47 -7.80 6.12
CA ARG A 372 19.10 -9.19 6.40
C ARG A 372 18.07 -9.30 7.52
N LEU A 373 18.21 -8.51 8.57
CA LEU A 373 17.23 -8.46 9.65
C LEU A 373 15.84 -8.01 9.15
N LEU A 374 15.77 -7.02 8.26
CA LEU A 374 14.49 -6.59 7.66
C LEU A 374 13.92 -7.64 6.70
N ARG A 375 14.77 -8.36 5.97
CA ARG A 375 14.39 -9.40 5.02
C ARG A 375 14.00 -10.70 5.70
N ASP A 376 14.86 -11.25 6.56
CA ASP A 376 14.78 -12.61 7.08
C ASP A 376 14.24 -12.68 8.52
N GLY A 377 14.27 -11.54 9.24
CA GLY A 377 14.03 -11.50 10.66
C GLY A 377 15.25 -11.96 11.49
N GLY A 378 15.03 -12.14 12.78
CA GLY A 378 16.05 -12.61 13.69
C GLY A 378 15.94 -12.08 15.10
N ASP A 379 16.84 -12.52 15.97
CA ASP A 379 16.93 -12.07 17.34
C ASP A 379 17.80 -10.81 17.43
N VAL A 380 17.28 -9.77 18.05
CA VAL A 380 18.01 -8.55 18.38
C VAL A 380 18.12 -8.40 19.89
N THR A 381 19.18 -7.78 20.36
CA THR A 381 19.36 -7.53 21.80
C THR A 381 18.95 -6.09 22.08
N ASN A 382 17.93 -5.90 22.88
CA ASN A 382 17.51 -4.58 23.33
C ASN A 382 18.65 -3.92 24.10
N ARG A 383 19.13 -2.77 23.63
CA ARG A 383 20.28 -2.05 24.19
C ARG A 383 20.03 -1.50 25.59
N VAL A 384 18.76 -1.32 25.97
CA VAL A 384 18.37 -0.75 27.26
C VAL A 384 18.18 -1.84 28.31
N THR A 385 17.44 -2.91 27.95
CA THR A 385 17.10 -4.01 28.89
C THR A 385 18.12 -5.14 28.87
N GLY A 386 18.88 -5.31 27.78
CA GLY A 386 19.77 -6.46 27.56
C GLY A 386 19.04 -7.75 27.20
N GLU A 387 17.74 -7.73 27.05
CA GLU A 387 16.92 -8.89 26.69
C GLU A 387 16.95 -9.14 25.18
N LYS A 388 16.75 -10.40 24.78
CA LYS A 388 16.59 -10.77 23.39
C LYS A 388 15.13 -10.65 22.99
N GLU A 389 14.91 -9.92 21.91
CA GLU A 389 13.60 -9.74 21.27
C GLU A 389 13.67 -10.36 19.87
N HIS A 390 12.62 -11.04 19.45
CA HIS A 390 12.55 -11.64 18.13
C HIS A 390 11.77 -10.73 17.18
N PHE A 391 12.27 -10.60 15.95
CA PHE A 391 11.57 -9.92 14.87
C PHE A 391 11.38 -10.89 13.70
N ASP A 392 10.14 -11.05 13.25
CA ASP A 392 9.77 -12.01 12.20
C ASP A 392 10.35 -11.66 10.82
N GLY A 393 10.69 -10.40 10.56
CA GLY A 393 11.21 -9.95 9.28
C GLY A 393 10.18 -9.98 8.15
N HIS A 394 10.64 -10.47 6.99
CA HIS A 394 9.83 -10.66 5.79
C HIS A 394 9.11 -9.39 5.32
N LEU A 395 9.80 -8.23 5.37
CA LEU A 395 9.21 -6.97 4.92
C LEU A 395 9.17 -6.84 3.38
N PHE A 396 9.86 -7.72 2.67
CA PHE A 396 9.89 -7.76 1.20
C PHE A 396 9.20 -9.01 0.69
N ASP A 397 8.37 -8.86 -0.34
CA ASP A 397 7.78 -10.00 -1.04
C ASP A 397 8.82 -10.63 -1.98
N PRO A 398 9.30 -11.87 -1.71
CA PRO A 398 10.37 -12.47 -2.48
C PRO A 398 9.96 -12.80 -3.91
N VAL A 399 8.69 -13.09 -4.15
CA VAL A 399 8.19 -13.46 -5.48
C VAL A 399 8.12 -12.21 -6.36
N VAL A 400 7.48 -11.14 -5.87
CA VAL A 400 7.39 -9.87 -6.60
C VAL A 400 8.77 -9.27 -6.81
N PHE A 401 9.66 -9.36 -5.82
CA PHE A 401 11.04 -8.88 -5.94
C PHE A 401 11.78 -9.62 -7.06
N ASN A 402 11.79 -10.95 -7.04
CA ASN A 402 12.53 -11.77 -8.01
C ASN A 402 11.99 -11.59 -9.44
N ASP A 403 10.67 -11.58 -9.61
CA ASP A 403 10.05 -11.35 -10.92
C ASP A 403 10.36 -9.94 -11.45
N SER A 404 10.41 -8.93 -10.55
CA SER A 404 10.74 -7.54 -10.91
C SER A 404 12.22 -7.39 -11.29
N VAL A 405 13.11 -8.10 -10.62
CA VAL A 405 14.54 -8.15 -11.00
C VAL A 405 14.69 -8.73 -12.40
N LEU A 406 14.08 -9.88 -12.70
CA LEU A 406 14.12 -10.49 -14.04
C LEU A 406 13.56 -9.55 -15.11
N GLU A 407 12.42 -8.92 -14.86
CA GLU A 407 11.83 -7.96 -15.82
C GLU A 407 12.78 -6.77 -16.06
N PHE A 408 13.41 -6.23 -14.99
CA PHE A 408 14.40 -5.16 -15.13
C PHE A 408 15.63 -5.59 -15.92
N ILE A 409 16.18 -6.78 -15.66
CA ILE A 409 17.35 -7.31 -16.36
C ILE A 409 17.03 -7.53 -17.85
N HIS A 410 15.84 -8.05 -18.18
CA HIS A 410 15.40 -8.17 -19.58
C HIS A 410 15.26 -6.79 -20.24
N LEU A 411 14.68 -5.82 -19.53
CA LEU A 411 14.56 -4.45 -20.03
C LEU A 411 15.94 -3.81 -20.23
N ARG A 412 16.86 -4.01 -19.29
CA ARG A 412 18.26 -3.56 -19.41
C ARG A 412 18.94 -4.15 -20.64
N SER A 413 18.81 -5.45 -20.86
CA SER A 413 19.39 -6.12 -22.03
C SER A 413 18.85 -5.56 -23.35
N LYS A 414 17.58 -5.13 -23.36
CA LYS A 414 16.95 -4.52 -24.53
C LYS A 414 17.35 -3.06 -24.75
N LEU A 415 17.45 -2.25 -23.69
CA LEU A 415 17.63 -0.79 -23.78
C LEU A 415 19.08 -0.31 -23.58
N ALA A 416 19.98 -1.14 -23.05
CA ALA A 416 21.35 -0.72 -22.77
C ALA A 416 22.28 -0.70 -23.99
N ASN A 417 21.83 -1.19 -25.16
CA ASN A 417 22.59 -1.06 -26.38
C ASN A 417 22.44 0.35 -26.96
N TYR A 418 23.38 1.23 -26.65
CA TYR A 418 23.36 2.62 -27.09
C TYR A 418 23.54 2.83 -28.59
N PHE A 419 23.97 1.80 -29.37
CA PHE A 419 23.98 1.83 -30.82
C PHE A 419 22.60 1.55 -31.46
N ASP A 420 21.68 0.96 -30.70
CA ASP A 420 20.32 0.72 -31.16
C ASP A 420 19.43 1.95 -30.94
N GLU A 421 19.13 2.67 -32.00
CA GLU A 421 18.29 3.86 -32.00
C GLU A 421 16.79 3.57 -32.25
N SER A 422 16.41 2.30 -32.35
CA SER A 422 15.01 1.91 -32.55
C SER A 422 14.10 2.21 -31.37
N HIS A 423 14.66 2.33 -30.17
CA HIS A 423 13.94 2.61 -28.92
C HIS A 423 13.96 4.09 -28.57
N LYS A 424 12.79 4.60 -28.16
CA LYS A 424 12.64 5.99 -27.68
C LYS A 424 12.99 6.14 -26.19
N GLU A 425 12.87 5.06 -25.44
CA GLU A 425 13.13 4.97 -24.01
C GLU A 425 14.59 4.58 -23.76
N ASP A 426 15.15 5.07 -22.66
CA ASP A 426 16.47 4.71 -22.19
C ASP A 426 16.37 3.92 -20.88
N ILE A 427 17.31 3.01 -20.63
CA ILE A 427 17.32 2.24 -19.37
C ILE A 427 17.40 3.15 -18.13
N PHE A 428 18.04 4.30 -18.23
CA PHE A 428 18.15 5.25 -17.13
C PHE A 428 16.83 5.95 -16.79
N ASP A 429 15.80 5.89 -17.65
CA ASP A 429 14.44 6.35 -17.33
C ASP A 429 13.81 5.50 -16.22
N TYR A 430 14.31 4.28 -16.02
CA TYR A 430 13.86 3.32 -15.01
C TYR A 430 14.75 3.29 -13.75
N VAL A 431 15.79 4.13 -13.70
CA VAL A 431 16.72 4.26 -12.56
C VAL A 431 16.47 5.59 -11.85
N PRO A 432 15.71 5.59 -10.75
CA PRO A 432 15.38 6.82 -10.05
C PRO A 432 16.62 7.48 -9.41
N PRO A 433 16.60 8.81 -9.29
CA PRO A 433 17.70 9.52 -8.65
C PRO A 433 17.81 9.14 -7.17
N GLN A 434 19.02 8.83 -6.73
CA GLN A 434 19.31 8.43 -5.35
C GLN A 434 19.57 9.65 -4.45
N LYS A 435 20.59 10.42 -4.79
CA LYS A 435 20.99 11.67 -4.13
C LYS A 435 21.16 12.74 -5.20
N THR A 436 21.26 14.00 -4.81
CA THR A 436 21.39 15.14 -5.74
C THR A 436 22.54 14.98 -6.73
N ASN A 437 23.63 14.34 -6.32
CA ASN A 437 24.79 14.08 -7.17
C ASN A 437 24.68 12.82 -8.05
N GLN A 438 23.60 12.05 -7.91
CA GLN A 438 23.35 10.81 -8.68
C GLN A 438 22.18 10.96 -9.64
N ILE A 439 21.81 12.16 -10.04
CA ILE A 439 20.82 12.42 -11.07
C ILE A 439 21.48 12.20 -12.44
N PHE A 440 20.90 11.32 -13.24
CA PHE A 440 21.34 11.07 -14.61
C PHE A 440 20.76 12.13 -15.54
N THR A 441 21.59 12.60 -16.48
CA THR A 441 21.15 13.57 -17.48
C THR A 441 20.32 12.83 -18.55
N PRO A 442 19.11 13.29 -18.89
CA PRO A 442 18.31 12.64 -19.93
C PRO A 442 19.02 12.59 -21.28
N ARG A 443 18.88 11.48 -22.01
CA ARG A 443 19.54 11.24 -23.31
C ARG A 443 19.40 12.40 -24.28
N LYS A 444 18.21 12.99 -24.37
CA LYS A 444 17.95 14.14 -25.26
C LYS A 444 18.89 15.32 -24.96
N VAL A 445 19.12 15.64 -23.69
CA VAL A 445 20.00 16.73 -23.27
C VAL A 445 21.46 16.38 -23.58
N VAL A 446 21.85 15.12 -23.38
CA VAL A 446 23.22 14.65 -23.72
C VAL A 446 23.47 14.81 -25.22
N VAL A 447 22.53 14.40 -26.08
CA VAL A 447 22.64 14.55 -27.55
C VAL A 447 22.77 16.02 -27.92
N GLU A 448 21.91 16.91 -27.39
CA GLU A 448 21.97 18.36 -27.66
C GLU A 448 23.31 18.97 -27.25
N MET A 449 23.88 18.56 -26.11
CA MET A 449 25.21 19.04 -25.65
C MET A 449 26.35 18.55 -26.53
N VAL A 450 26.30 17.32 -27.00
CA VAL A 450 27.32 16.77 -27.93
C VAL A 450 27.17 17.41 -29.33
N ASP A 451 25.95 17.72 -29.78
CA ASP A 451 25.72 18.51 -31.00
C ASP A 451 26.34 19.92 -30.91
N MET A 452 26.21 20.56 -29.73
CA MET A 452 26.85 21.87 -29.48
C MET A 452 28.38 21.76 -29.52
N LEU A 453 28.95 20.69 -28.92
CA LEU A 453 30.39 20.43 -28.96
C LEU A 453 30.90 20.32 -30.41
N GLU A 454 30.17 19.60 -31.26
CA GLU A 454 30.51 19.43 -32.69
C GLU A 454 30.37 20.73 -33.47
N GLN A 455 29.35 21.54 -33.18
CA GLN A 455 29.13 22.86 -33.78
C GLN A 455 30.25 23.84 -33.43
N GLU A 456 30.71 23.85 -32.19
CA GLU A 456 31.80 24.71 -31.73
C GLU A 456 33.19 24.22 -32.20
N ASN A 457 33.31 22.90 -32.46
CA ASN A 457 34.56 22.27 -32.90
C ASN A 457 34.31 21.37 -34.16
N PRO A 458 34.05 21.95 -35.32
CA PRO A 458 33.73 21.21 -36.54
C PRO A 458 34.80 20.18 -36.87
N GLY A 459 34.38 18.92 -37.10
CA GLY A 459 35.28 17.80 -37.40
C GLY A 459 35.99 17.20 -36.20
N CYS A 460 35.61 17.56 -34.98
CA CYS A 460 36.25 17.01 -33.75
C CYS A 460 36.12 15.48 -33.67
N PHE A 461 35.10 14.89 -34.27
CA PHE A 461 34.90 13.42 -34.32
C PHE A 461 35.54 12.74 -35.54
N ASP A 462 36.24 13.49 -36.40
CA ASP A 462 36.85 12.96 -37.63
C ASP A 462 38.36 12.65 -37.49
N ASP A 463 38.97 13.06 -36.38
CA ASP A 463 40.39 12.87 -36.16
C ASP A 463 40.65 11.74 -35.13
N PRO A 464 41.41 10.68 -35.52
CA PRO A 464 41.72 9.58 -34.62
C PRO A 464 42.65 9.92 -33.45
N THR A 465 43.20 11.12 -33.42
CA THR A 465 44.06 11.58 -32.32
C THR A 465 43.39 12.50 -31.31
N HIS A 466 42.14 12.93 -31.60
CA HIS A 466 41.36 13.72 -30.67
C HIS A 466 40.87 12.88 -29.50
N THR A 467 40.98 13.45 -28.31
CA THR A 467 40.57 12.81 -27.06
C THR A 467 39.42 13.56 -26.40
N PHE A 468 38.54 12.83 -25.71
CA PHE A 468 37.36 13.34 -25.03
C PHE A 468 37.36 12.82 -23.59
N ALA A 469 37.09 13.68 -22.63
CA ALA A 469 37.07 13.31 -21.22
C ALA A 469 35.80 13.79 -20.52
N ASP A 470 35.14 12.89 -19.83
CA ASP A 470 34.09 13.22 -18.83
C ASP A 470 34.71 13.09 -17.42
N LEU A 471 35.11 14.20 -16.84
CA LEU A 471 35.77 14.23 -15.53
C LEU A 471 34.83 14.08 -14.35
N TYR A 472 33.50 13.99 -14.58
CA TYR A 472 32.51 13.72 -13.55
C TYR A 472 31.40 12.80 -14.12
N MET A 473 31.86 11.69 -14.69
CA MET A 473 31.04 10.70 -15.37
C MET A 473 30.01 10.08 -14.42
N LYS A 474 28.74 10.12 -14.80
CA LYS A 474 27.63 9.53 -14.03
C LYS A 474 27.08 8.27 -14.70
N SER A 475 26.19 8.42 -15.69
CA SER A 475 25.61 7.29 -16.43
C SER A 475 26.54 6.71 -17.48
N GLY A 476 27.55 7.46 -17.91
CA GLY A 476 28.36 7.15 -19.10
C GLY A 476 27.74 7.59 -20.42
N MET A 477 26.53 8.22 -20.40
CA MET A 477 25.83 8.61 -21.63
C MET A 477 26.59 9.64 -22.49
N TYR A 478 27.33 10.57 -21.89
CA TYR A 478 28.18 11.48 -22.68
C TYR A 478 29.26 10.73 -23.43
N ILE A 479 29.91 9.80 -22.76
CA ILE A 479 30.94 8.94 -23.38
C ILE A 479 30.34 8.07 -24.49
N THR A 480 29.19 7.44 -24.25
CA THR A 480 28.55 6.59 -25.27
C THR A 480 28.06 7.38 -26.49
N GLU A 481 27.58 8.63 -26.29
CA GLU A 481 27.20 9.47 -27.42
C GLU A 481 28.44 9.92 -28.23
N ILE A 482 29.54 10.26 -27.56
CA ILE A 482 30.83 10.55 -28.22
C ILE A 482 31.34 9.32 -28.98
N ILE A 483 31.30 8.14 -28.36
CA ILE A 483 31.67 6.87 -29.04
C ILE A 483 30.84 6.68 -30.31
N LYS A 484 29.54 6.91 -30.28
CA LYS A 484 28.66 6.81 -31.46
C LYS A 484 29.06 7.76 -32.57
N ARG A 485 29.38 9.03 -32.25
CA ARG A 485 29.83 10.03 -33.22
C ARG A 485 31.15 9.62 -33.87
N LEU A 486 32.15 9.26 -33.06
CA LEU A 486 33.44 8.76 -33.54
C LEU A 486 33.26 7.49 -34.40
N TYR A 487 32.51 6.52 -33.91
CA TYR A 487 32.29 5.24 -34.63
C TYR A 487 31.59 5.41 -35.98
N ASN A 488 30.66 6.35 -36.07
CA ASN A 488 29.88 6.63 -37.28
C ASN A 488 30.56 7.63 -38.22
N SER A 489 31.65 8.30 -37.84
CA SER A 489 32.38 9.23 -38.68
C SER A 489 32.91 8.55 -39.92
N GLU A 490 32.71 9.17 -41.08
CA GLU A 490 33.26 8.68 -42.35
C GLU A 490 34.80 8.70 -42.38
N ALA A 491 35.40 9.69 -41.72
CA ALA A 491 36.86 9.77 -41.62
C ALA A 491 37.41 8.62 -40.78
N MET A 492 36.81 8.34 -39.63
CA MET A 492 37.19 7.21 -38.77
C MET A 492 37.01 5.86 -39.44
N ARG A 493 35.97 5.69 -40.26
CA ARG A 493 35.79 4.47 -41.11
C ARG A 493 36.86 4.30 -42.15
N ARG A 494 37.44 5.38 -42.65
CA ARG A 494 38.58 5.31 -43.59
C ARG A 494 39.88 4.95 -42.88
N TYR A 495 40.11 5.49 -41.66
CA TYR A 495 41.27 5.15 -40.84
C TYR A 495 41.21 3.70 -40.34
N PHE A 496 40.06 3.30 -39.88
CA PHE A 496 39.79 1.98 -39.31
C PHE A 496 38.57 1.34 -39.99
N PRO A 497 38.75 0.67 -41.14
CA PRO A 497 37.64 0.05 -41.88
C PRO A 497 36.94 -1.10 -41.12
N ASP A 498 37.71 -1.81 -40.30
CA ASP A 498 37.17 -2.87 -39.45
C ASP A 498 36.44 -2.27 -38.23
N ASP A 499 35.21 -2.71 -38.01
CA ASP A 499 34.34 -2.18 -36.98
C ASP A 499 34.86 -2.46 -35.55
N HIS A 500 35.45 -3.64 -35.34
CA HIS A 500 36.03 -4.01 -34.04
C HIS A 500 37.30 -3.21 -33.73
N ILE A 501 38.19 -3.08 -34.72
CA ILE A 501 39.43 -2.30 -34.58
C ILE A 501 39.09 -0.82 -34.33
N ARG A 502 38.09 -0.29 -35.02
CA ARG A 502 37.65 1.10 -34.84
C ARG A 502 37.12 1.33 -33.45
N LEU A 503 36.25 0.45 -32.95
CA LEU A 503 35.71 0.57 -31.61
C LEU A 503 36.78 0.41 -30.52
N ALA A 504 37.71 -0.56 -30.73
CA ALA A 504 38.83 -0.75 -29.81
C ALA A 504 39.71 0.52 -29.74
N HIS A 505 40.06 1.11 -30.89
CA HIS A 505 40.84 2.35 -30.95
C HIS A 505 40.15 3.50 -30.20
N ILE A 506 38.83 3.67 -30.37
CA ILE A 506 38.04 4.69 -29.68
C ILE A 506 38.11 4.49 -28.17
N LEU A 507 37.88 3.26 -27.70
CA LEU A 507 37.86 2.93 -26.26
C LEU A 507 39.24 3.00 -25.61
N GLU A 508 40.31 2.69 -26.33
CA GLU A 508 41.69 2.67 -25.79
C GLU A 508 42.41 4.03 -25.89
N HIS A 509 42.01 4.90 -26.85
CA HIS A 509 42.81 6.09 -27.13
C HIS A 509 42.04 7.40 -27.18
N GLN A 510 40.70 7.37 -27.29
CA GLN A 510 39.95 8.60 -27.52
C GLN A 510 39.01 8.99 -26.39
N VAL A 511 38.53 8.06 -25.53
CA VAL A 511 37.55 8.36 -24.50
C VAL A 511 38.08 8.07 -23.10
N TYR A 512 37.86 9.03 -22.20
CA TYR A 512 38.33 9.03 -20.82
C TYR A 512 37.18 9.39 -19.88
N GLY A 513 37.10 8.74 -18.72
CA GLY A 513 36.03 9.02 -17.77
C GLY A 513 36.41 8.83 -16.32
N ILE A 514 35.95 9.71 -15.44
CA ILE A 514 36.17 9.60 -13.99
C ILE A 514 34.81 9.61 -13.28
N ALA A 515 34.49 8.53 -12.60
CA ALA A 515 33.27 8.40 -11.84
C ALA A 515 33.47 8.76 -10.35
N PRO A 516 32.50 9.45 -9.70
CA PRO A 516 32.69 9.96 -8.34
C PRO A 516 32.61 8.90 -7.26
N THR A 517 31.95 7.77 -7.49
CA THR A 517 31.73 6.70 -6.51
C THR A 517 31.79 5.33 -7.17
N GLU A 518 32.02 4.29 -6.37
CA GLU A 518 32.12 2.91 -6.84
C GLU A 518 30.88 2.47 -7.63
N ILE A 519 29.68 2.68 -7.08
CA ILE A 519 28.45 2.27 -7.77
C ILE A 519 28.27 2.98 -9.13
N ILE A 520 28.61 4.27 -9.20
CA ILE A 520 28.55 5.05 -10.44
C ILE A 520 29.62 4.57 -11.43
N TYR A 521 30.81 4.24 -10.94
CA TYR A 521 31.85 3.64 -11.78
C TYR A 521 31.39 2.34 -12.41
N GLN A 522 30.81 1.44 -11.64
CA GLN A 522 30.28 0.16 -12.14
C GLN A 522 29.14 0.36 -13.14
N ILE A 523 28.18 1.23 -12.83
CA ILE A 523 27.08 1.55 -13.75
C ILE A 523 27.60 2.07 -15.09
N ALA A 524 28.48 3.07 -15.08
CA ALA A 524 28.97 3.71 -16.29
C ALA A 524 29.83 2.78 -17.12
N THR A 525 30.75 2.05 -16.49
CA THR A 525 31.63 1.12 -17.22
C THR A 525 30.87 -0.04 -17.82
N HIS A 526 29.90 -0.64 -17.10
CA HIS A 526 29.04 -1.68 -17.66
C HIS A 526 28.15 -1.16 -18.81
N TYR A 527 27.65 0.07 -18.71
CA TYR A 527 26.86 0.67 -19.78
C TYR A 527 27.71 0.96 -21.03
N ILE A 528 28.95 1.45 -20.87
CA ILE A 528 29.87 1.75 -21.98
C ILE A 528 30.41 0.48 -22.64
N LEU A 529 30.84 -0.50 -21.82
CA LEU A 529 31.53 -1.71 -22.33
C LEU A 529 30.59 -2.89 -22.58
N GLY A 530 29.30 -2.76 -22.24
CA GLY A 530 28.31 -3.83 -22.31
C GLY A 530 28.32 -4.73 -21.08
N TYR A 531 27.13 -5.20 -20.71
CA TYR A 531 26.93 -6.02 -19.49
C TYR A 531 27.56 -7.41 -19.55
N ASN A 532 27.79 -7.94 -20.73
CA ASN A 532 28.50 -9.22 -20.95
C ASN A 532 30.02 -9.02 -21.08
N ASN A 533 30.50 -7.79 -20.92
CA ASN A 533 31.88 -7.39 -21.06
C ASN A 533 32.54 -7.90 -22.38
N GLU A 534 31.74 -7.97 -23.44
CA GLU A 534 32.20 -8.48 -24.73
C GLU A 534 33.22 -7.55 -25.41
N LEU A 535 33.10 -6.23 -25.12
CA LEU A 535 33.94 -5.19 -25.71
C LEU A 535 35.21 -4.88 -24.90
N GLY A 536 35.24 -5.23 -23.61
CA GLY A 536 36.29 -4.76 -22.68
C GLY A 536 37.28 -5.80 -22.19
N LYS A 537 37.11 -7.10 -22.55
CA LYS A 537 37.92 -8.19 -21.95
C LYS A 537 39.42 -8.10 -22.20
N ASP A 538 39.82 -7.45 -23.30
CA ASP A 538 41.23 -7.36 -23.72
C ASP A 538 41.67 -5.91 -23.99
N LEU A 539 40.83 -4.89 -23.65
CA LEU A 539 41.10 -3.49 -23.92
C LEU A 539 41.63 -2.75 -22.69
N HIS A 540 42.63 -1.90 -22.89
CA HIS A 540 43.10 -0.98 -21.88
C HIS A 540 42.28 0.31 -21.94
N THR A 541 41.17 0.38 -21.16
CA THR A 541 40.27 1.53 -21.13
C THR A 541 40.69 2.55 -20.10
N HIS A 542 40.38 3.84 -20.32
CA HIS A 542 40.76 4.95 -19.46
C HIS A 542 39.58 5.41 -18.61
N PHE A 543 39.05 4.48 -17.80
CA PHE A 543 38.03 4.81 -16.81
C PHE A 543 38.57 4.66 -15.38
N ALA A 544 38.40 5.70 -14.57
CA ALA A 544 38.91 5.77 -13.20
C ALA A 544 37.80 6.17 -12.21
N MET A 545 38.08 5.98 -10.93
CA MET A 545 37.19 6.37 -9.85
C MET A 545 37.85 7.40 -8.95
N ALA A 546 37.25 8.58 -8.84
CA ALA A 546 37.63 9.61 -7.87
C ALA A 546 36.54 10.68 -7.76
N ASP A 547 36.42 11.31 -6.58
CA ASP A 547 35.66 12.55 -6.43
C ASP A 547 36.46 13.71 -6.98
N THR A 548 36.32 13.98 -8.27
CA THR A 548 37.02 15.04 -8.97
C THR A 548 36.66 16.44 -8.49
N ALA A 549 35.42 16.62 -7.96
CA ALA A 549 35.04 17.90 -7.35
C ALA A 549 35.84 18.18 -6.06
N GLN A 550 36.07 17.15 -5.26
CA GLN A 550 36.93 17.26 -4.08
C GLN A 550 38.39 17.46 -4.47
N LEU A 551 38.91 16.67 -5.42
CA LEU A 551 40.28 16.81 -5.91
C LEU A 551 40.56 18.20 -6.51
N ALA A 552 39.58 18.78 -7.22
CA ALA A 552 39.69 20.13 -7.76
C ALA A 552 39.79 21.18 -6.64
N LYS A 553 38.97 21.07 -5.59
CA LYS A 553 39.04 21.94 -4.41
C LYS A 553 40.38 21.85 -3.68
N GLU A 554 40.99 20.67 -3.66
CA GLU A 554 42.30 20.42 -3.05
C GLU A 554 43.47 20.77 -3.98
N GLY A 555 43.22 21.15 -5.24
CA GLY A 555 44.26 21.45 -6.22
C GLY A 555 45.04 20.21 -6.72
N LYS A 556 44.47 19.00 -6.53
CA LYS A 556 45.10 17.71 -6.86
C LYS A 556 44.56 17.07 -8.12
N LEU A 557 43.59 17.69 -8.80
CA LEU A 557 42.89 17.08 -9.94
C LEU A 557 43.86 16.77 -11.10
N VAL A 558 44.73 17.70 -11.44
CA VAL A 558 45.69 17.50 -12.56
C VAL A 558 46.62 16.32 -12.27
N GLU A 559 47.23 16.29 -11.09
CA GLU A 559 48.12 15.19 -10.68
C GLU A 559 47.42 13.83 -10.71
N PHE A 560 46.14 13.81 -10.30
CA PHE A 560 45.33 12.58 -10.37
C PHE A 560 45.07 12.16 -11.80
N VAL A 561 44.65 13.08 -12.69
CA VAL A 561 44.36 12.81 -14.10
C VAL A 561 45.61 12.28 -14.83
N ASP A 562 46.76 12.95 -14.66
CA ASP A 562 48.03 12.52 -15.24
C ASP A 562 48.37 11.08 -14.82
N LYS A 563 48.24 10.77 -13.53
CA LYS A 563 48.56 9.46 -12.98
C LYS A 563 47.54 8.36 -13.38
N ALA A 564 46.27 8.72 -13.52
CA ALA A 564 45.21 7.76 -13.81
C ALA A 564 45.18 7.35 -15.30
N PHE A 565 45.71 8.23 -16.17
CA PHE A 565 45.62 8.06 -17.62
C PHE A 565 46.99 7.99 -18.33
N GLU A 566 48.11 7.93 -17.57
CA GLU A 566 49.40 7.49 -18.06
C GLU A 566 49.41 6.00 -18.37
#